data_7a9ef22c775e2c70ff0e7bf77d58488a
#
_entry.id   7a9ef22c775e2c70ff0e7bf77d58488a
#
_cell.length_a   1.000
_cell.length_b   1.000
_cell.length_c   1.000
_cell.angle_alpha   90.00
_cell.angle_beta   90.00
_cell.angle_gamma   90.00
#
_symmetry.space_group_name_H-M   'P 1'
#
loop_
_entity.id
_entity.type
_entity.pdbx_description
1 polymer ?
#
loop_
_entity_poly.entity_id
_entity_poly.type
_entity_poly.pdbx_seq_one_letter_code
_entity_poly.pdbx_strand_id
1 'polypeptide(L)'
;MSQLLIRGSSGAQVHKLRAELARQLGHDAQDFSQLALGDVLDAEAEAAARRWQSGVGLIADGVVGPRCQCALGLRKAGDMAVVLDLDRVRKLFPATKPANINRYLPYVVAALDSCGLRDRTMVCAALGTIRAESEGFLPISELPSQFNTRPGEAPFAAYDGRRDLGNTEPGDGARFKGRGFVQLTGRANY
;
A
#
# COMPACT_ATOMS: atom_id res chain seq x y z
N MET A 1 -8.79 14.55 -12.67
CA MET A 1 -7.44 13.94 -12.57
C MET A 1 -6.83 14.37 -11.25
N SER A 2 -6.23 13.44 -10.53
CA SER A 2 -5.56 13.73 -9.25
C SER A 2 -4.23 14.44 -9.56
N GLN A 3 -4.15 15.74 -9.24
CA GLN A 3 -2.94 16.52 -9.44
C GLN A 3 -1.95 16.21 -8.33
N LEU A 4 -0.74 15.77 -8.71
CA LEU A 4 0.40 15.74 -7.80
C LEU A 4 0.86 17.17 -7.53
N LEU A 5 1.07 17.52 -6.27
CA LEU A 5 1.68 18.79 -5.91
C LEU A 5 3.17 18.51 -5.62
N ILE A 6 4.01 19.10 -6.42
CA ILE A 6 5.47 18.98 -6.37
C ILE A 6 6.10 20.35 -6.34
N ARG A 7 7.37 20.45 -6.08
CA ARG A 7 8.11 21.72 -6.12
C ARG A 7 7.85 22.45 -7.45
N GLY A 8 7.47 23.72 -7.34
CA GLY A 8 7.05 24.56 -8.47
C GLY A 8 5.55 24.54 -8.75
N SER A 9 4.76 23.64 -8.14
CA SER A 9 3.30 23.73 -8.20
C SER A 9 2.82 25.01 -7.55
N SER A 10 1.71 25.61 -8.06
CA SER A 10 1.17 26.86 -7.55
C SER A 10 -0.36 26.90 -7.58
N GLY A 11 -0.93 27.88 -6.88
CA GLY A 11 -2.36 28.21 -6.88
C GLY A 11 -3.10 27.74 -5.64
N ALA A 12 -4.43 27.84 -5.68
CA ALA A 12 -5.30 27.67 -4.51
C ALA A 12 -5.12 26.33 -3.74
N GLN A 13 -4.79 25.25 -4.45
CA GLN A 13 -4.53 23.96 -3.79
C GLN A 13 -3.24 23.97 -3.00
N VAL A 14 -2.20 24.63 -3.51
CA VAL A 14 -0.92 24.81 -2.80
C VAL A 14 -1.09 25.72 -1.61
N HIS A 15 -1.86 26.80 -1.74
CA HIS A 15 -2.18 27.67 -0.61
C HIS A 15 -2.86 26.88 0.54
N LYS A 16 -3.87 26.07 0.22
CA LYS A 16 -4.52 25.19 1.22
C LYS A 16 -3.55 24.19 1.84
N LEU A 17 -2.67 23.59 1.02
CA LEU A 17 -1.64 22.66 1.47
C LEU A 17 -0.72 23.33 2.48
N ARG A 18 -0.19 24.52 2.16
CA ARG A 18 0.72 25.26 3.02
C ARG A 18 0.08 25.62 4.35
N ALA A 19 -1.16 26.09 4.33
CA ALA A 19 -1.92 26.40 5.55
C ALA A 19 -2.12 25.16 6.42
N GLU A 20 -2.45 24.02 5.81
CA GLU A 20 -2.68 22.77 6.54
C GLU A 20 -1.38 22.18 7.10
N LEU A 21 -0.28 22.24 6.35
CA LEU A 21 1.04 21.85 6.85
C LEU A 21 1.45 22.70 8.06
N ALA A 22 1.30 24.03 7.98
CA ALA A 22 1.59 24.93 9.09
C ALA A 22 0.74 24.59 10.33
N ARG A 23 -0.54 24.28 10.13
CA ARG A 23 -1.45 23.89 11.22
C ARG A 23 -1.04 22.56 11.87
N GLN A 24 -0.71 21.55 11.08
CA GLN A 24 -0.38 20.22 11.61
C GLN A 24 1.03 20.12 12.19
N LEU A 25 1.99 20.86 11.64
CA LEU A 25 3.33 20.96 12.22
C LEU A 25 3.34 21.78 13.52
N GLY A 26 2.39 22.70 13.72
CA GLY A 26 2.22 23.44 14.97
C GLY A 26 3.50 24.15 15.41
N HIS A 27 3.97 23.88 16.64
CA HIS A 27 5.20 24.48 17.19
C HIS A 27 6.46 24.07 16.41
N ASP A 28 6.45 22.93 15.73
CA ASP A 28 7.55 22.50 14.87
C ASP A 28 7.62 23.31 13.56
N ALA A 29 6.63 24.17 13.31
CA ALA A 29 6.63 25.10 12.18
C ALA A 29 7.48 26.37 12.43
N GLN A 30 8.17 26.51 13.57
CA GLN A 30 9.03 27.68 13.84
C GLN A 30 10.13 27.85 12.77
N ASP A 31 10.59 26.74 12.18
CA ASP A 31 11.55 26.74 11.08
C ASP A 31 10.92 27.13 9.73
N PHE A 32 9.60 27.30 9.67
CA PHE A 32 8.82 27.53 8.44
C PHE A 32 7.93 28.79 8.60
N SER A 33 8.54 29.91 8.89
CA SER A 33 7.83 31.16 9.26
C SER A 33 6.90 31.73 8.19
N GLN A 34 7.18 31.44 6.91
CA GLN A 34 6.39 31.90 5.77
C GLN A 34 5.47 30.83 5.17
N LEU A 35 5.43 29.65 5.79
CA LEU A 35 4.76 28.49 5.20
C LEU A 35 3.28 28.77 4.87
N ALA A 36 2.54 29.42 5.76
CA ALA A 36 1.12 29.67 5.58
C ALA A 36 0.77 30.78 4.56
N LEU A 37 1.75 31.59 4.15
CA LEU A 37 1.50 32.85 3.41
C LEU A 37 1.59 32.72 1.89
N GLY A 38 2.09 31.58 1.36
CA GLY A 38 2.33 31.45 -0.07
C GLY A 38 1.30 30.58 -0.80
N ASP A 39 1.36 30.67 -2.12
CA ASP A 39 0.59 29.82 -3.04
C ASP A 39 1.48 29.01 -3.99
N VAL A 40 2.80 29.02 -3.76
CA VAL A 40 3.79 28.22 -4.50
C VAL A 40 4.37 27.15 -3.58
N LEU A 41 4.51 25.92 -4.08
CA LEU A 41 5.25 24.86 -3.40
C LEU A 41 6.74 25.09 -3.66
N ASP A 42 7.32 25.99 -2.87
CA ASP A 42 8.72 26.36 -2.88
C ASP A 42 9.59 25.39 -2.07
N ALA A 43 10.86 25.72 -1.85
CA ALA A 43 11.78 24.90 -1.09
C ALA A 43 11.36 24.75 0.38
N GLU A 44 10.80 25.82 0.98
CA GLU A 44 10.32 25.79 2.36
C GLU A 44 9.10 24.87 2.49
N ALA A 45 8.11 25.02 1.61
CA ALA A 45 6.92 24.18 1.61
C ALA A 45 7.24 22.70 1.32
N GLU A 46 8.21 22.42 0.45
CA GLU A 46 8.70 21.07 0.20
C GLU A 46 9.37 20.48 1.45
N ALA A 47 10.22 21.22 2.13
CA ALA A 47 10.87 20.78 3.36
C ALA A 47 9.84 20.51 4.47
N ALA A 48 8.84 21.39 4.60
CA ALA A 48 7.72 21.18 5.51
C ALA A 48 6.91 19.93 5.18
N ALA A 49 6.63 19.69 3.89
CA ALA A 49 5.95 18.49 3.45
C ALA A 49 6.72 17.21 3.80
N ARG A 50 8.05 17.19 3.57
CA ARG A 50 8.93 16.06 3.94
C ARG A 50 8.92 15.80 5.45
N ARG A 51 9.03 16.85 6.26
CA ARG A 51 8.98 16.73 7.72
C ARG A 51 7.65 16.16 8.20
N TRP A 52 6.55 16.69 7.67
CA TRP A 52 5.21 16.20 7.98
C TRP A 52 5.03 14.73 7.55
N GLN A 53 5.43 14.38 6.32
CA GLN A 53 5.39 13.00 5.80
C GLN A 53 6.11 12.01 6.72
N SER A 54 7.33 12.37 7.17
CA SER A 54 8.11 11.58 8.11
C SER A 54 7.36 11.39 9.44
N GLY A 55 6.73 12.44 9.96
CA GLY A 55 5.98 12.41 11.23
C GLY A 55 4.75 11.51 11.19
N VAL A 56 4.13 11.32 10.01
CA VAL A 56 2.94 10.46 9.83
C VAL A 56 3.26 9.10 9.20
N GLY A 57 4.55 8.73 9.09
CA GLY A 57 4.99 7.44 8.56
C GLY A 57 4.82 7.27 7.05
N LEU A 58 4.75 8.37 6.30
CA LEU A 58 4.77 8.37 4.84
C LEU A 58 6.20 8.51 4.30
N ILE A 59 6.40 8.16 3.02
CA ILE A 59 7.69 8.40 2.35
C ILE A 59 7.91 9.93 2.29
N ALA A 60 9.01 10.40 2.88
CA ALA A 60 9.37 11.82 2.98
C ALA A 60 10.05 12.32 1.69
N ASP A 61 9.34 12.24 0.55
CA ASP A 61 9.82 12.64 -0.78
C ASP A 61 9.45 14.07 -1.19
N GLY A 62 8.64 14.76 -0.38
CA GLY A 62 8.14 16.10 -0.66
C GLY A 62 7.05 16.15 -1.74
N VAL A 63 6.65 15.01 -2.28
CA VAL A 63 5.58 14.91 -3.27
C VAL A 63 4.24 14.74 -2.57
N VAL A 64 3.36 15.72 -2.68
CA VAL A 64 2.04 15.68 -2.05
C VAL A 64 1.02 15.07 -3.02
N GLY A 65 1.03 13.76 -3.05
CA GLY A 65 0.10 12.95 -3.83
C GLY A 65 -1.26 12.79 -3.13
N PRO A 66 -2.19 12.02 -3.75
CA PRO A 66 -3.54 11.81 -3.22
C PRO A 66 -3.57 11.30 -1.77
N ARG A 67 -2.66 10.38 -1.40
CA ARG A 67 -2.59 9.85 -0.03
C ARG A 67 -2.20 10.93 0.97
N CYS A 68 -1.19 11.76 0.65
CA CYS A 68 -0.81 12.89 1.47
C CYS A 68 -1.97 13.89 1.60
N GLN A 69 -2.65 14.21 0.49
CA GLN A 69 -3.80 15.12 0.48
C GLN A 69 -4.93 14.61 1.37
N CYS A 70 -5.20 13.31 1.39
CA CYS A 70 -6.20 12.71 2.27
C CYS A 70 -5.76 12.73 3.74
N ALA A 71 -4.51 12.36 4.03
CA ALA A 71 -3.99 12.39 5.39
C ALA A 71 -3.94 13.81 5.98
N LEU A 72 -3.75 14.83 5.12
CA LEU A 72 -3.87 16.24 5.47
C LEU A 72 -5.32 16.74 5.59
N GLY A 73 -6.33 15.94 5.25
CA GLY A 73 -7.72 16.37 5.21
C GLY A 73 -8.08 17.30 4.05
N LEU A 74 -7.18 17.50 3.10
CA LEU A 74 -7.40 18.33 1.91
C LEU A 74 -8.30 17.64 0.86
N ARG A 75 -8.50 16.33 1.03
CA ARG A 75 -9.27 15.49 0.14
C ARG A 75 -9.97 14.39 0.93
N LYS A 76 -11.17 14.00 0.50
CA LYS A 76 -11.87 12.85 1.07
C LYS A 76 -11.28 11.55 0.53
N ALA A 77 -11.11 10.54 1.39
CA ALA A 77 -10.60 9.23 0.98
C ALA A 77 -11.44 8.59 -0.14
N GLY A 78 -12.77 8.73 -0.08
CA GLY A 78 -13.68 8.24 -1.10
C GLY A 78 -13.47 8.84 -2.49
N ASP A 79 -12.94 10.07 -2.60
CA ASP A 79 -12.68 10.73 -3.88
C ASP A 79 -11.51 10.10 -4.65
N MET A 80 -10.74 9.25 -4.00
CA MET A 80 -9.60 8.53 -4.58
C MET A 80 -9.92 7.09 -4.95
N ALA A 81 -11.03 6.57 -4.44
CA ALA A 81 -11.37 5.17 -4.66
C ALA A 81 -11.55 4.86 -6.14
N VAL A 82 -10.76 3.94 -6.62
CA VAL A 82 -10.92 3.41 -7.99
C VAL A 82 -12.04 2.39 -7.98
N VAL A 83 -13.00 2.56 -8.88
CA VAL A 83 -14.01 1.54 -9.13
C VAL A 83 -13.36 0.38 -9.89
N LEU A 84 -13.24 -0.74 -9.22
CA LEU A 84 -12.77 -2.00 -9.79
C LEU A 84 -13.99 -2.81 -10.26
N ASP A 85 -14.36 -2.62 -11.52
CA ASP A 85 -15.36 -3.46 -12.16
C ASP A 85 -14.71 -4.70 -12.81
N LEU A 86 -15.52 -5.74 -12.99
CA LEU A 86 -15.08 -7.03 -13.53
C LEU A 86 -14.48 -6.89 -14.93
N ASP A 87 -15.05 -6.05 -15.80
CA ASP A 87 -14.61 -5.94 -17.18
C ASP A 87 -13.24 -5.26 -17.29
N ARG A 88 -12.96 -4.26 -16.45
CA ARG A 88 -11.64 -3.65 -16.36
C ARG A 88 -10.60 -4.64 -15.87
N VAL A 89 -10.92 -5.40 -14.81
CA VAL A 89 -9.98 -6.39 -14.27
C VAL A 89 -9.74 -7.52 -15.26
N ARG A 90 -10.76 -8.03 -15.95
CA ARG A 90 -10.61 -9.03 -17.01
C ARG A 90 -9.64 -8.61 -18.11
N LYS A 91 -9.68 -7.33 -18.52
CA LYS A 91 -8.73 -6.79 -19.52
C LYS A 91 -7.28 -6.81 -19.02
N LEU A 92 -7.07 -6.67 -17.71
CA LEU A 92 -5.73 -6.74 -17.10
C LEU A 92 -5.24 -8.19 -16.96
N PHE A 93 -6.13 -9.17 -16.99
CA PHE A 93 -5.84 -10.61 -16.82
C PHE A 93 -6.37 -11.45 -17.99
N PRO A 94 -5.88 -11.23 -19.23
CA PRO A 94 -6.47 -11.82 -20.44
C PRO A 94 -6.35 -13.34 -20.50
N ALA A 95 -5.34 -13.93 -19.86
CA ALA A 95 -5.13 -15.38 -19.81
C ALA A 95 -5.87 -16.06 -18.64
N THR A 96 -6.47 -15.28 -17.74
CA THR A 96 -7.12 -15.80 -16.53
C THR A 96 -8.57 -16.22 -16.81
N LYS A 97 -8.98 -17.35 -16.25
CA LYS A 97 -10.39 -17.78 -16.30
C LYS A 97 -11.30 -16.74 -15.66
N PRO A 98 -12.33 -16.22 -16.37
CA PRO A 98 -13.21 -15.18 -15.81
C PRO A 98 -13.87 -15.58 -14.49
N ALA A 99 -14.16 -16.88 -14.30
CA ALA A 99 -14.73 -17.40 -13.07
C ALA A 99 -13.85 -17.13 -11.82
N ASN A 100 -12.52 -17.18 -11.96
CA ASN A 100 -11.60 -16.88 -10.87
C ASN A 100 -11.68 -15.41 -10.47
N ILE A 101 -11.65 -14.51 -11.45
CA ILE A 101 -11.79 -13.07 -11.22
C ILE A 101 -13.14 -12.78 -10.54
N ASN A 102 -14.23 -13.34 -11.04
CA ASN A 102 -15.57 -13.16 -10.47
C ASN A 102 -15.62 -13.60 -9.01
N ARG A 103 -14.99 -14.74 -8.69
CA ARG A 103 -14.99 -15.32 -7.35
C ARG A 103 -14.14 -14.51 -6.36
N TYR A 104 -12.96 -14.07 -6.76
CA TYR A 104 -11.96 -13.56 -5.82
C TYR A 104 -11.78 -12.03 -5.83
N LEU A 105 -12.21 -11.33 -6.88
CA LEU A 105 -12.13 -9.88 -6.93
C LEU A 105 -12.86 -9.18 -5.76
N PRO A 106 -14.05 -9.64 -5.31
CA PRO A 106 -14.71 -9.03 -4.16
C PRO A 106 -13.86 -9.03 -2.88
N TYR A 107 -13.09 -10.09 -2.65
CA TYR A 107 -12.19 -10.18 -1.49
C TYR A 107 -11.00 -9.22 -1.61
N VAL A 108 -10.43 -9.07 -2.81
CA VAL A 108 -9.36 -8.09 -3.07
C VAL A 108 -9.87 -6.67 -2.85
N VAL A 109 -11.07 -6.38 -3.35
CA VAL A 109 -11.73 -5.07 -3.14
C VAL A 109 -11.95 -4.81 -1.66
N ALA A 110 -12.53 -5.77 -0.92
CA ALA A 110 -12.79 -5.62 0.51
C ALA A 110 -11.49 -5.43 1.32
N ALA A 111 -10.41 -6.16 0.98
CA ALA A 111 -9.12 -5.99 1.62
C ALA A 111 -8.51 -4.60 1.36
N LEU A 112 -8.57 -4.11 0.13
CA LEU A 112 -8.09 -2.77 -0.22
C LEU A 112 -8.91 -1.68 0.48
N ASP A 113 -10.24 -1.87 0.62
CA ASP A 113 -11.11 -0.94 1.34
C ASP A 113 -10.78 -0.91 2.84
N SER A 114 -10.64 -2.07 3.46
CA SER A 114 -10.37 -2.18 4.91
C SER A 114 -9.02 -1.54 5.30
N CYS A 115 -8.05 -1.52 4.37
CA CYS A 115 -6.75 -0.91 4.56
C CYS A 115 -6.66 0.53 4.03
N GLY A 116 -7.74 1.11 3.49
CA GLY A 116 -7.72 2.45 2.89
C GLY A 116 -6.85 2.56 1.62
N LEU A 117 -6.65 1.45 0.91
CA LEU A 117 -5.73 1.32 -0.23
C LEU A 117 -6.45 1.34 -1.59
N ARG A 118 -7.54 2.10 -1.71
CA ARG A 118 -8.36 2.17 -2.94
C ARG A 118 -7.90 3.24 -3.95
N ASP A 119 -6.82 3.95 -3.66
CA ASP A 119 -6.23 4.88 -4.63
C ASP A 119 -5.63 4.13 -5.83
N ARG A 120 -5.51 4.86 -6.96
CA ARG A 120 -5.06 4.27 -8.23
C ARG A 120 -3.70 3.57 -8.11
N THR A 121 -2.76 4.16 -7.39
CA THR A 121 -1.39 3.62 -7.26
C THR A 121 -1.41 2.28 -6.53
N MET A 122 -2.11 2.21 -5.40
CA MET A 122 -2.20 1.00 -4.60
C MET A 122 -3.00 -0.10 -5.28
N VAL A 123 -4.08 0.26 -5.97
CA VAL A 123 -4.86 -0.68 -6.78
C VAL A 123 -4.02 -1.25 -7.92
N CYS A 124 -3.28 -0.40 -8.64
CA CYS A 124 -2.38 -0.87 -9.70
C CYS A 124 -1.25 -1.76 -9.15
N ALA A 125 -0.65 -1.40 -8.01
CA ALA A 125 0.37 -2.21 -7.35
C ALA A 125 -0.19 -3.59 -6.95
N ALA A 126 -1.34 -3.63 -6.26
CA ALA A 126 -1.97 -4.87 -5.83
C ALA A 126 -2.31 -5.80 -7.01
N LEU A 127 -2.97 -5.27 -8.05
CA LEU A 127 -3.32 -6.07 -9.23
C LEU A 127 -2.08 -6.49 -10.03
N GLY A 128 -1.05 -5.65 -10.12
CA GLY A 128 0.23 -5.97 -10.75
C GLY A 128 0.95 -7.10 -10.03
N THR A 129 1.02 -7.04 -8.69
CA THR A 129 1.59 -8.11 -7.86
C THR A 129 0.80 -9.41 -8.00
N ILE A 130 -0.53 -9.37 -7.89
CA ILE A 130 -1.38 -10.55 -8.08
C ILE A 130 -1.14 -11.17 -9.47
N ARG A 131 -0.98 -10.36 -10.50
CA ARG A 131 -0.71 -10.86 -11.85
C ARG A 131 0.67 -11.51 -11.97
N ALA A 132 1.69 -10.94 -11.34
CA ALA A 132 3.04 -11.48 -11.37
C ALA A 132 3.16 -12.80 -10.58
N GLU A 133 2.52 -12.88 -9.42
CA GLU A 133 2.65 -14.01 -8.51
C GLU A 133 1.62 -15.14 -8.79
N SER A 134 0.45 -14.77 -9.28
CA SER A 134 -0.63 -15.74 -9.53
C SER A 134 -1.45 -15.35 -10.77
N GLU A 135 -0.90 -15.56 -11.94
CA GLU A 135 -1.53 -15.24 -13.23
C GLU A 135 -2.99 -15.76 -13.35
N GLY A 136 -3.31 -16.85 -12.66
CA GLY A 136 -4.64 -17.43 -12.60
C GLY A 136 -5.67 -16.68 -11.76
N PHE A 137 -5.31 -15.58 -11.10
CA PHE A 137 -6.15 -14.86 -10.11
C PHE A 137 -6.72 -15.82 -9.04
N LEU A 138 -5.86 -16.73 -8.55
CA LEU A 138 -6.20 -17.72 -7.53
C LEU A 138 -5.33 -17.53 -6.28
N PRO A 139 -5.93 -17.34 -5.11
CA PRO A 139 -5.19 -17.45 -3.86
C PRO A 139 -4.85 -18.93 -3.64
N ILE A 140 -3.58 -19.26 -3.58
CA ILE A 140 -3.11 -20.63 -3.38
C ILE A 140 -2.54 -20.82 -1.98
N SER A 141 -2.54 -22.05 -1.49
CA SER A 141 -1.83 -22.48 -0.30
C SER A 141 -0.61 -23.28 -0.73
N GLU A 142 0.54 -22.94 -0.19
CA GLU A 142 1.79 -23.65 -0.46
C GLU A 142 1.64 -25.16 -0.20
N LEU A 143 2.18 -25.95 -1.09
CA LEU A 143 2.22 -27.42 -0.98
C LEU A 143 3.58 -27.87 -0.43
N PRO A 144 3.65 -29.03 0.23
CA PRO A 144 4.92 -29.63 0.62
C PRO A 144 5.85 -29.83 -0.59
N SER A 145 7.12 -29.50 -0.42
CA SER A 145 8.16 -29.62 -1.43
C SER A 145 9.52 -29.86 -0.76
N GLN A 146 10.52 -30.21 -1.54
CA GLN A 146 11.90 -30.35 -1.05
C GLN A 146 12.49 -29.07 -0.46
N PHE A 147 11.91 -27.89 -0.75
CA PHE A 147 12.38 -26.59 -0.25
C PHE A 147 11.80 -26.20 1.11
N ASN A 148 10.63 -26.78 1.47
CA ASN A 148 9.93 -26.44 2.72
C ASN A 148 9.73 -27.64 3.63
N THR A 149 10.10 -28.85 3.20
CA THR A 149 9.94 -30.10 3.94
C THR A 149 11.25 -30.90 3.87
N ARG A 150 11.87 -31.16 5.00
CA ARG A 150 13.10 -31.96 5.05
C ARG A 150 12.76 -33.44 4.92
N PRO A 151 13.65 -34.27 4.33
CA PRO A 151 13.44 -35.71 4.24
C PRO A 151 13.19 -36.34 5.63
N GLY A 152 12.10 -37.08 5.78
CA GLY A 152 11.72 -37.75 7.02
C GLY A 152 11.06 -36.86 8.07
N GLU A 153 10.90 -35.56 7.82
CA GLU A 153 10.22 -34.63 8.71
C GLU A 153 8.77 -34.34 8.27
N ALA A 154 8.02 -33.71 9.18
CA ALA A 154 6.66 -33.27 8.88
C ALA A 154 6.64 -32.20 7.78
N PRO A 155 5.55 -32.10 7.00
CA PRO A 155 5.40 -31.04 6.01
C PRO A 155 5.65 -29.64 6.58
N PHE A 156 6.44 -28.84 5.87
CA PHE A 156 6.84 -27.46 6.23
C PHE A 156 7.79 -27.35 7.43
N ALA A 157 8.35 -28.44 7.92
CA ALA A 157 9.28 -28.41 9.05
C ALA A 157 10.55 -27.56 8.79
N ALA A 158 10.90 -27.33 7.51
CA ALA A 158 11.99 -26.43 7.16
C ALA A 158 11.74 -24.96 7.57
N TYR A 159 10.50 -24.59 7.83
CA TYR A 159 10.12 -23.27 8.31
C TYR A 159 10.03 -23.16 9.84
N ASP A 160 10.05 -24.28 10.57
CA ASP A 160 10.05 -24.28 12.03
C ASP A 160 11.37 -23.68 12.56
N GLY A 161 11.27 -22.83 13.58
CA GLY A 161 12.41 -22.17 14.18
C GLY A 161 13.04 -21.06 13.31
N ARG A 162 12.48 -20.71 12.17
CA ARG A 162 12.93 -19.62 11.30
C ARG A 162 12.57 -18.27 11.93
N ARG A 163 13.51 -17.73 12.71
CA ARG A 163 13.34 -16.43 13.42
C ARG A 163 13.11 -15.25 12.47
N ASP A 164 13.71 -15.28 11.29
CA ASP A 164 13.51 -14.29 10.22
C ASP A 164 12.07 -14.26 9.69
N LEU A 165 11.32 -15.35 9.83
CA LEU A 165 9.90 -15.46 9.55
C LEU A 165 9.02 -15.25 10.80
N GLY A 166 9.63 -15.01 11.97
CA GLY A 166 8.94 -14.96 13.25
C GLY A 166 8.43 -16.33 13.75
N ASN A 167 8.85 -17.42 13.12
CA ASN A 167 8.48 -18.78 13.51
C ASN A 167 9.34 -19.24 14.69
N THR A 168 8.79 -19.22 15.89
CA THR A 168 9.51 -19.53 17.14
C THR A 168 9.03 -20.83 17.78
N GLU A 169 7.85 -21.30 17.42
CA GLU A 169 7.22 -22.48 18.02
C GLU A 169 7.25 -23.68 17.08
N PRO A 170 7.32 -24.91 17.61
CA PRO A 170 7.15 -26.13 16.82
C PRO A 170 5.80 -26.12 16.07
N GLY A 171 5.81 -26.47 14.79
CA GLY A 171 4.63 -26.47 13.94
C GLY A 171 4.26 -25.13 13.32
N ASP A 172 5.02 -24.07 13.61
CA ASP A 172 4.81 -22.76 12.98
C ASP A 172 4.97 -22.80 11.47
N GLY A 173 5.87 -23.62 10.97
CA GLY A 173 6.09 -23.82 9.56
C GLY A 173 4.80 -24.23 8.82
N ALA A 174 4.09 -25.22 9.34
CA ALA A 174 2.84 -25.68 8.77
C ALA A 174 1.70 -24.68 8.99
N ARG A 175 1.68 -24.01 10.15
CA ARG A 175 0.66 -23.05 10.54
C ARG A 175 0.73 -21.78 9.70
N PHE A 176 1.93 -21.26 9.46
CA PHE A 176 2.19 -19.98 8.75
C PHE A 176 2.89 -20.22 7.40
N LYS A 177 2.59 -21.34 6.75
CA LYS A 177 3.04 -21.63 5.39
C LYS A 177 2.49 -20.59 4.39
N GLY A 178 3.11 -20.48 3.24
CA GLY A 178 2.70 -19.53 2.22
C GLY A 178 1.25 -19.66 1.79
N ARG A 179 0.50 -18.57 1.80
CA ARG A 179 -0.92 -18.52 1.39
C ARG A 179 -1.27 -17.22 0.70
N GLY A 180 -2.38 -17.27 -0.04
CA GLY A 180 -2.95 -16.10 -0.69
C GLY A 180 -2.43 -15.85 -2.09
N PHE A 181 -2.64 -14.65 -2.59
CA PHE A 181 -2.19 -14.23 -3.92
C PHE A 181 -0.68 -13.99 -4.02
N VAL A 182 -0.04 -13.65 -2.90
CA VAL A 182 1.37 -13.26 -2.83
C VAL A 182 2.20 -14.19 -1.95
N GLN A 183 1.66 -15.35 -1.59
CA GLN A 183 2.34 -16.37 -0.80
C GLN A 183 2.94 -15.84 0.51
N LEU A 184 2.13 -15.10 1.27
CA LEU A 184 2.53 -14.57 2.57
C LEU A 184 2.94 -15.73 3.49
N THR A 185 4.16 -15.72 4.02
CA THR A 185 4.77 -16.79 4.80
C THR A 185 5.35 -16.25 6.10
N GLY A 186 5.25 -17.04 7.18
CA GLY A 186 5.83 -16.73 8.48
C GLY A 186 4.88 -16.04 9.47
N ARG A 187 5.02 -16.39 10.75
CA ARG A 187 4.20 -15.83 11.86
C ARG A 187 4.22 -14.30 11.90
N ALA A 188 5.38 -13.69 11.64
CA ALA A 188 5.53 -12.22 11.67
C ALA A 188 4.73 -11.50 10.59
N ASN A 189 4.27 -12.20 9.54
CA ASN A 189 3.56 -11.64 8.40
C ASN A 189 2.04 -11.93 8.45
N TYR A 190 1.57 -12.71 9.43
CA TYR A 190 0.17 -13.08 9.63
C TYR A 190 -0.46 -12.28 10.78
#